data_54811bbf34aad8b223401344a3f03b3d
#
_entry.id   54811bbf34aad8b223401344a3f03b3d
#
_cell.length_a   1.000
_cell.length_b   1.000
_cell.length_c   1.000
_cell.angle_alpha   90.00
_cell.angle_beta   90.00
_cell.angle_gamma   90.00
#
_symmetry.space_group_name_H-M   'P 1'
#
loop_
_entity.id
_entity.type
_entity.pdbx_description
1 polymer ?
#
loop_
_entity_poly.entity_id
_entity_poly.type
_entity_poly.pdbx_seq_one_letter_code
_entity_poly.pdbx_strand_id
1 'polypeptide(L)'
;QTDAGELVSQGRDLTRRTLLKNGDVIASGDIIEVVMTVKTKNDVEYLMLQDPKPAGCESRETASGYARLGTVFGYREIGDEEMRLFLSSLPMGQYQISHRLRAERPGRFSALPAVIEAMYAPELRGNSREHKIGISMPVEQNNDQPQ
;
A
#
# COMPACT_ATOMS: atom_id res chain seq x y z
N GLN A 1 10.71 12.83 7.30
CA GLN A 1 9.28 12.94 7.54
C GLN A 1 8.51 12.20 6.45
N THR A 2 7.63 11.33 6.87
CA THR A 2 6.72 10.61 5.99
C THR A 2 5.39 11.35 5.98
N ASP A 3 4.95 11.78 4.82
CA ASP A 3 3.60 12.32 4.68
C ASP A 3 2.58 11.17 4.69
N ALA A 4 1.33 11.51 4.95
CA ALA A 4 0.24 10.54 4.98
C ALA A 4 0.16 9.76 3.67
N GLY A 5 0.07 8.45 3.78
CA GLY A 5 -0.17 7.59 2.64
C GLY A 5 -1.56 7.78 2.07
N GLU A 6 -1.68 7.61 0.78
CA GLU A 6 -2.95 7.65 0.07
C GLU A 6 -3.31 6.26 -0.44
N LEU A 7 -4.59 5.91 -0.32
CA LEU A 7 -5.13 4.71 -0.92
C LEU A 7 -5.95 5.09 -2.14
N VAL A 8 -5.64 4.45 -3.25
CA VAL A 8 -6.32 4.70 -4.52
C VAL A 8 -6.93 3.39 -5.02
N SER A 9 -8.23 3.37 -5.21
CA SER A 9 -8.91 2.23 -5.82
C SER A 9 -8.85 2.34 -7.33
N GLN A 10 -8.46 1.27 -7.99
CA GLN A 10 -8.51 1.19 -9.45
C GLN A 10 -9.72 0.43 -9.97
N GLY A 11 -10.47 -0.26 -9.08
CA GLY A 11 -11.56 -1.13 -9.53
C GLY A 11 -11.08 -2.24 -10.47
N ARG A 12 -12.00 -2.85 -11.18
CA ARG A 12 -11.67 -3.82 -12.23
C ARG A 12 -11.26 -3.16 -13.54
N ASP A 13 -11.71 -1.93 -13.74
CA ASP A 13 -11.30 -1.11 -14.85
C ASP A 13 -10.05 -0.33 -14.46
N LEU A 14 -8.90 -0.80 -14.93
CA LEU A 14 -7.60 -0.22 -14.63
C LEU A 14 -7.40 1.20 -15.18
N THR A 15 -8.36 1.70 -15.97
CA THR A 15 -8.32 3.06 -16.51
C THR A 15 -8.89 4.09 -15.53
N ARG A 16 -9.67 3.64 -14.52
CA ARG A 16 -10.27 4.52 -13.53
C ARG A 16 -9.56 4.38 -12.18
N ARG A 17 -9.10 5.52 -11.69
CA ARG A 17 -8.49 5.63 -10.37
C ARG A 17 -9.32 6.59 -9.51
N THR A 18 -9.75 6.11 -8.35
CA THR A 18 -10.53 6.90 -7.40
C THR A 18 -9.80 6.95 -6.06
N LEU A 19 -9.61 8.15 -5.55
CA LEU A 19 -9.01 8.33 -4.22
C LEU A 19 -9.97 7.79 -3.16
N LEU A 20 -9.47 6.87 -2.32
CA LEU A 20 -10.24 6.33 -1.21
C LEU A 20 -10.14 7.26 0.00
N LYS A 21 -11.30 7.61 0.53
CA LYS A 21 -11.40 8.34 1.79
C LYS A 21 -11.51 7.34 2.94
N ASN A 22 -11.11 7.77 4.12
CA ASN A 22 -11.23 6.95 5.32
C ASN A 22 -12.68 6.48 5.51
N GLY A 23 -12.85 5.17 5.59
CA GLY A 23 -14.16 4.53 5.73
C GLY A 23 -14.85 4.17 4.42
N ASP A 24 -14.27 4.49 3.27
CA ASP A 24 -14.84 4.12 1.97
C ASP A 24 -14.94 2.61 1.79
N VAL A 25 -15.91 2.18 1.01
CA VAL A 25 -16.18 0.77 0.72
C VAL A 25 -15.86 0.49 -0.73
N ILE A 26 -15.12 -0.60 -0.95
CA ILE A 26 -14.79 -1.11 -2.28
C ILE A 26 -15.31 -2.53 -2.42
N ALA A 27 -15.39 -3.01 -3.65
CA ALA A 27 -15.86 -4.37 -3.93
C ALA A 27 -14.72 -5.38 -3.82
N SER A 28 -15.06 -6.60 -3.38
CA SER A 28 -14.13 -7.73 -3.46
C SER A 28 -13.67 -7.94 -4.90
N GLY A 29 -12.37 -8.11 -5.09
CA GLY A 29 -11.73 -8.21 -6.40
C GLY A 29 -11.16 -6.89 -6.93
N ASP A 30 -11.50 -5.77 -6.32
CA ASP A 30 -10.95 -4.47 -6.71
C ASP A 30 -9.46 -4.36 -6.35
N ILE A 31 -8.73 -3.61 -7.15
CA ILE A 31 -7.32 -3.33 -6.91
C ILE A 31 -7.19 -2.02 -6.16
N ILE A 32 -6.40 -2.05 -5.10
CA ILE A 32 -6.03 -0.87 -4.31
C ILE A 32 -4.57 -0.55 -4.61
N GLU A 33 -4.30 0.68 -4.99
CA GLU A 33 -2.94 1.19 -5.06
C GLU A 33 -2.64 1.97 -3.78
N VAL A 34 -1.61 1.55 -3.08
CA VAL A 34 -1.11 2.26 -1.90
C VAL A 34 0.00 3.19 -2.37
N VAL A 35 -0.17 4.48 -2.14
CA VAL A 35 0.82 5.50 -2.52
C VAL A 35 1.28 6.24 -1.27
N MET A 36 2.57 6.23 -1.02
CA MET A 36 3.17 6.92 0.12
C MET A 36 4.16 7.97 -0.39
N THR A 37 4.12 9.16 0.20
CA THR A 37 5.09 10.21 -0.09
C THR A 37 6.11 10.28 1.05
N VAL A 38 7.38 10.19 0.71
CA VAL A 38 8.49 10.28 1.64
C VAL A 38 9.31 11.53 1.33
N LYS A 39 9.48 12.38 2.32
CA LYS A 39 10.33 13.56 2.23
C LYS A 39 11.52 13.42 3.16
N THR A 40 12.72 13.57 2.61
CA THR A 40 13.95 13.53 3.40
C THR A 40 14.64 14.88 3.38
N LYS A 41 15.05 15.36 4.55
CA LYS A 41 15.78 16.62 4.69
C LYS A 41 17.29 16.46 4.51
N ASN A 42 17.76 15.22 4.59
CA ASN A 42 19.18 14.86 4.46
C ASN A 42 19.28 13.58 3.65
N ASP A 43 20.46 13.31 3.14
CA ASP A 43 20.76 12.00 2.56
C ASP A 43 20.69 10.93 3.64
N VAL A 44 19.96 9.85 3.40
CA VAL A 44 19.80 8.77 4.37
C VAL A 44 20.20 7.45 3.71
N GLU A 45 20.89 6.60 4.48
CA GLU A 45 21.33 5.29 4.03
C GLU A 45 20.64 4.19 4.84
N TYR A 46 20.44 3.03 4.21
CA TYR A 46 19.90 1.82 4.83
C TYR A 46 18.56 2.04 5.53
N LEU A 47 17.56 2.34 4.71
CA LEU A 47 16.18 2.54 5.15
C LEU A 47 15.40 1.24 5.05
N MET A 48 14.49 1.02 6.00
CA MET A 48 13.51 -0.04 5.94
C MET A 48 12.12 0.56 6.08
N LEU A 49 11.25 0.25 5.12
CA LEU A 49 9.82 0.55 5.17
C LEU A 49 9.09 -0.73 5.55
N GLN A 50 8.20 -0.65 6.53
CA GLN A 50 7.26 -1.70 6.88
C GLN A 50 5.85 -1.20 6.64
N ASP A 51 5.11 -1.87 5.78
CA ASP A 51 3.74 -1.51 5.45
C ASP A 51 2.81 -2.68 5.76
N PRO A 52 2.10 -2.64 6.91
CA PRO A 52 1.14 -3.67 7.26
C PRO A 52 0.00 -3.72 6.25
N LYS A 53 -0.32 -4.92 5.82
CA LYS A 53 -1.41 -5.17 4.89
C LYS A 53 -2.72 -5.29 5.66
N PRO A 54 -3.83 -4.66 5.21
CA PRO A 54 -5.14 -4.94 5.79
C PRO A 54 -5.49 -6.42 5.68
N ALA A 55 -6.11 -6.98 6.72
CA ALA A 55 -6.39 -8.42 6.77
C ALA A 55 -7.30 -8.92 5.64
N GLY A 56 -8.12 -8.04 5.08
CA GLY A 56 -9.00 -8.38 3.95
C GLY A 56 -8.37 -8.30 2.58
N CYS A 57 -7.10 -7.90 2.50
CA CYS A 57 -6.40 -7.67 1.24
C CYS A 57 -5.23 -8.61 1.07
N GLU A 58 -4.89 -8.91 -0.19
CA GLU A 58 -3.69 -9.66 -0.55
C GLU A 58 -2.79 -8.83 -1.45
N SER A 59 -1.49 -9.02 -1.33
CA SER A 59 -0.54 -8.37 -2.22
C SER A 59 -0.71 -8.91 -3.64
N ARG A 60 -0.74 -8.01 -4.60
CA ARG A 60 -0.83 -8.40 -6.01
C ARG A 60 0.48 -9.00 -6.51
N GLU A 61 1.58 -8.47 -6.05
CA GLU A 61 2.89 -9.03 -6.31
C GLU A 61 3.19 -10.08 -5.25
N THR A 62 3.57 -11.28 -5.69
CA THR A 62 3.80 -12.41 -4.79
C THR A 62 5.29 -12.75 -4.62
N ALA A 63 6.14 -12.22 -5.49
CA ALA A 63 7.57 -12.52 -5.47
C ALA A 63 8.37 -11.43 -4.76
N SER A 64 9.19 -11.84 -3.79
CA SER A 64 10.20 -10.97 -3.21
C SER A 64 11.35 -10.76 -4.18
N GLY A 65 12.03 -9.63 -4.10
CA GLY A 65 13.16 -9.31 -4.94
C GLY A 65 13.33 -7.82 -5.18
N TYR A 66 14.32 -7.46 -5.98
CA TYR A 66 14.53 -6.06 -6.36
C TYR A 66 13.43 -5.59 -7.30
N ALA A 67 12.89 -4.43 -7.00
CA ALA A 67 11.80 -3.84 -7.76
C ALA A 67 11.79 -2.32 -7.66
N ARG A 68 11.16 -1.69 -8.65
CA ARG A 68 10.84 -0.27 -8.59
C ARG A 68 9.43 -0.11 -8.03
N LEU A 69 9.31 0.64 -6.93
CA LEU A 69 8.03 0.96 -6.29
C LEU A 69 7.83 2.47 -6.36
N GLY A 70 7.06 2.93 -7.37
CA GLY A 70 6.95 4.37 -7.62
C GLY A 70 8.26 4.95 -8.14
N THR A 71 8.83 5.89 -7.41
CA THR A 71 10.09 6.56 -7.78
C THR A 71 11.32 6.00 -7.06
N VAL A 72 11.16 4.95 -6.27
CA VAL A 72 12.26 4.31 -5.55
C VAL A 72 12.54 2.92 -6.09
N PHE A 73 13.79 2.47 -5.94
CA PHE A 73 14.21 1.13 -6.30
C PHE A 73 14.87 0.48 -5.08
N GLY A 74 14.44 -0.72 -4.75
CA GLY A 74 14.98 -1.44 -3.60
C GLY A 74 14.59 -2.90 -3.58
N TYR A 75 14.97 -3.58 -2.50
CA TYR A 75 14.61 -4.97 -2.28
C TYR A 75 13.28 -5.04 -1.54
N ARG A 76 12.29 -5.68 -2.15
CA ARG A 76 10.97 -5.87 -1.60
C ARG A 76 10.84 -7.29 -1.07
N GLU A 77 10.42 -7.39 0.18
CA GLU A 77 10.05 -8.65 0.81
C GLU A 77 8.55 -8.69 1.04
N ILE A 78 7.88 -9.67 0.46
CA ILE A 78 6.44 -9.86 0.60
C ILE A 78 6.20 -10.91 1.68
N GLY A 79 5.60 -10.48 2.80
CA GLY A 79 5.17 -11.36 3.87
C GLY A 79 3.65 -11.50 3.93
N ASP A 80 3.18 -12.40 4.79
CA ASP A 80 1.75 -12.66 4.93
C ASP A 80 0.99 -11.46 5.53
N GLU A 81 1.63 -10.74 6.43
CA GLU A 81 1.02 -9.63 7.17
C GLU A 81 1.49 -8.26 6.73
N GLU A 82 2.65 -8.18 6.12
CA GLU A 82 3.26 -6.91 5.73
C GLU A 82 4.18 -7.02 4.53
N MET A 83 4.37 -5.89 3.88
CA MET A 83 5.45 -5.71 2.91
C MET A 83 6.59 -4.96 3.59
N ARG A 84 7.82 -5.39 3.34
CA ARG A 84 9.04 -4.68 3.73
C ARG A 84 9.79 -4.25 2.49
N LEU A 85 10.27 -3.02 2.51
CA LEU A 85 11.10 -2.47 1.45
C LEU A 85 12.42 -1.98 2.06
N PHE A 86 13.51 -2.48 1.51
CA PHE A 86 14.86 -2.11 1.93
C PHE A 86 15.49 -1.22 0.87
N LEU A 87 15.90 -0.02 1.26
CA LEU A 87 16.54 0.96 0.41
C LEU A 87 17.96 1.18 0.89
N SER A 88 18.94 1.02 -0.02
CA SER A 88 20.36 1.22 0.33
C SER A 88 20.66 2.69 0.59
N SER A 89 20.07 3.58 -0.17
CA SER A 89 20.25 5.02 0.01
C SER A 89 19.04 5.78 -0.50
N LEU A 90 18.80 6.93 0.11
CA LEU A 90 17.76 7.85 -0.30
C LEU A 90 18.32 9.27 -0.15
N PRO A 91 18.82 9.85 -1.26
CA PRO A 91 19.30 11.23 -1.23
C PRO A 91 18.20 12.21 -0.80
N MET A 92 18.60 13.35 -0.28
CA MET A 92 17.65 14.42 0.09
C MET A 92 16.67 14.67 -1.06
N GLY A 93 15.38 14.68 -0.76
CA GLY A 93 14.35 14.92 -1.76
C GLY A 93 12.99 14.39 -1.38
N GLN A 94 12.12 14.34 -2.37
CA GLN A 94 10.76 13.82 -2.24
C GLN A 94 10.58 12.61 -3.15
N TYR A 95 10.01 11.55 -2.59
CA TYR A 95 9.83 10.28 -3.27
C TYR A 95 8.41 9.78 -3.11
N GLN A 96 7.94 9.01 -4.07
CA GLN A 96 6.71 8.26 -3.95
C GLN A 96 7.02 6.77 -3.96
N ILE A 97 6.43 6.06 -2.99
CA ILE A 97 6.51 4.60 -2.91
C ILE A 97 5.09 4.07 -3.14
N SER A 98 4.93 3.20 -4.12
CA SER A 98 3.62 2.65 -4.43
C SER A 98 3.67 1.14 -4.63
N HIS A 99 2.62 0.47 -4.17
CA HIS A 99 2.41 -0.94 -4.42
C HIS A 99 0.90 -1.24 -4.49
N ARG A 100 0.55 -2.42 -4.94
CA ARG A 100 -0.84 -2.78 -5.19
C ARG A 100 -1.28 -3.94 -4.31
N LEU A 101 -2.51 -3.83 -3.85
CA LEU A 101 -3.23 -4.87 -3.12
C LEU A 101 -4.49 -5.22 -3.88
N ARG A 102 -4.99 -6.43 -3.65
CA ARG A 102 -6.32 -6.84 -4.11
C ARG A 102 -7.22 -7.04 -2.91
N ALA A 103 -8.39 -6.43 -2.94
CA ALA A 103 -9.42 -6.65 -1.94
C ALA A 103 -10.03 -8.04 -2.15
N GLU A 104 -10.08 -8.86 -1.11
CA GLU A 104 -10.58 -10.25 -1.22
C GLU A 104 -11.71 -10.54 -0.26
N ARG A 105 -11.50 -10.32 1.04
CA ARG A 105 -12.46 -10.70 2.07
C ARG A 105 -13.40 -9.55 2.40
N PRO A 106 -14.73 -9.79 2.35
CA PRO A 106 -15.70 -8.80 2.81
C PRO A 106 -15.52 -8.46 4.28
N GLY A 107 -15.77 -7.23 4.65
CA GLY A 107 -15.71 -6.76 6.02
C GLY A 107 -15.17 -5.34 6.12
N ARG A 108 -14.85 -4.92 7.33
CA ARG A 108 -14.22 -3.65 7.64
C ARG A 108 -12.83 -3.91 8.19
N PHE A 109 -11.86 -3.23 7.62
CA PHE A 109 -10.46 -3.44 7.93
C PHE A 109 -9.74 -2.12 8.17
N SER A 110 -8.66 -2.19 8.95
CA SER A 110 -7.75 -1.06 9.12
C SER A 110 -6.46 -1.34 8.36
N ALA A 111 -6.07 -0.37 7.53
CA ALA A 111 -4.70 -0.29 7.03
C ALA A 111 -3.89 0.43 8.10
N LEU A 112 -3.10 -0.33 8.85
CA LEU A 112 -2.26 0.22 9.91
C LEU A 112 -1.19 1.13 9.33
N PRO A 113 -0.65 2.07 10.12
CA PRO A 113 0.37 2.98 9.64
C PRO A 113 1.60 2.25 9.11
N ALA A 114 2.08 2.66 7.93
CA ALA A 114 3.38 2.26 7.45
C ALA A 114 4.46 3.00 8.26
N VAL A 115 5.56 2.33 8.53
CA VAL A 115 6.69 2.88 9.28
C VAL A 115 7.94 2.81 8.41
N ILE A 116 8.65 3.92 8.31
CA ILE A 116 9.97 3.99 7.67
C ILE A 116 11.00 4.42 8.70
N GLU A 117 12.13 3.73 8.75
CA GLU A 117 13.22 4.07 9.66
C GLU A 117 14.58 3.77 9.05
N ALA A 118 15.58 4.54 9.46
CA ALA A 118 16.96 4.26 9.13
C ALA A 118 17.47 3.14 10.04
N MET A 119 17.99 2.05 9.46
CA MET A 119 18.35 0.84 10.19
C MET A 119 19.46 1.07 11.22
N TYR A 120 20.38 2.01 10.93
CA TYR A 120 21.52 2.33 11.80
C TYR A 120 21.34 3.62 12.59
N ALA A 121 20.22 4.29 12.41
CA ALA A 121 19.86 5.52 13.12
C ALA A 121 18.35 5.49 13.41
N PRO A 122 17.88 4.65 14.34
CA PRO A 122 16.44 4.43 14.58
C PRO A 122 15.67 5.69 14.97
N GLU A 123 16.34 6.73 15.42
CA GLU A 123 15.73 8.04 15.70
C GLU A 123 15.26 8.74 14.41
N LEU A 124 15.79 8.37 13.25
CA LEU A 124 15.30 8.85 11.97
C LEU A 124 14.15 7.96 11.51
N ARG A 125 12.94 8.35 11.91
CA ARG A 125 11.76 7.52 11.74
C ARG A 125 10.57 8.38 11.32
N GLY A 126 9.73 7.82 10.45
CA GLY A 126 8.46 8.41 10.08
C GLY A 126 7.37 7.35 9.99
N ASN A 127 6.12 7.79 9.99
CA ASN A 127 4.97 6.91 9.83
C ASN A 127 3.85 7.58 9.06
N SER A 128 3.04 6.77 8.38
CA SER A 128 1.81 7.22 7.75
C SER A 128 0.64 7.18 8.73
N ARG A 129 -0.53 7.56 8.27
CA ARG A 129 -1.77 7.49 9.05
C ARG A 129 -2.44 6.14 8.90
N GLU A 130 -3.19 5.73 9.93
CA GLU A 130 -4.12 4.64 9.82
C GLU A 130 -5.24 4.99 8.84
N HIS A 131 -5.65 4.03 8.03
CA HIS A 131 -6.73 4.19 7.07
C HIS A 131 -7.72 3.04 7.18
N LYS A 132 -9.01 3.36 7.28
CA LYS A 132 -10.07 2.36 7.37
C LYS A 132 -10.71 2.14 6.00
N ILE A 133 -10.91 0.89 5.65
CA ILE A 133 -11.56 0.50 4.41
C ILE A 133 -12.63 -0.55 4.67
N GLY A 134 -13.71 -0.50 3.90
CA GLY A 134 -14.71 -1.57 3.84
C GLY A 134 -14.60 -2.32 2.52
N ILE A 135 -14.82 -3.61 2.57
CA ILE A 135 -14.87 -4.47 1.38
C ILE A 135 -16.24 -5.14 1.36
N SER A 136 -16.98 -4.90 0.28
CA SER A 136 -18.29 -5.50 0.07
C SER A 136 -18.17 -6.84 -0.65
N MET A 137 -19.20 -7.67 -0.51
CA MET A 137 -19.31 -8.91 -1.28
C MET A 137 -19.29 -8.58 -2.77
N PRO A 138 -18.73 -9.48 -3.62
CA PRO A 138 -18.86 -9.30 -5.05
C PRO A 138 -20.34 -9.28 -5.40
N VAL A 139 -20.75 -8.32 -6.26
CA VAL A 139 -22.10 -8.30 -6.80
C VAL A 139 -22.23 -9.55 -7.67
N GLU A 140 -23.00 -10.54 -7.20
CA GLU A 140 -23.45 -11.60 -8.07
C GLU A 140 -24.27 -10.95 -9.18
N GLN A 141 -23.77 -11.00 -10.39
CA GLN A 141 -24.62 -10.78 -11.53
C GLN A 141 -25.63 -11.92 -11.51
N ASN A 142 -26.79 -11.66 -10.92
CA ASN A 142 -27.92 -12.50 -11.13
C ASN A 142 -28.21 -12.48 -12.63
N ASN A 143 -27.70 -13.50 -13.31
CA ASN A 143 -28.26 -13.90 -14.58
C ASN A 143 -29.62 -14.55 -14.29
N ASP A 144 -30.54 -13.79 -13.77
CA ASP A 144 -31.95 -14.14 -13.87
C ASP A 144 -32.34 -14.00 -15.32
N GLN A 145 -32.02 -15.04 -16.06
CA GLN A 145 -32.70 -15.24 -17.34
C GLN A 145 -34.13 -15.65 -16.99
N PRO A 146 -35.11 -14.83 -17.35
CA PRO A 146 -36.50 -15.29 -17.28
C PRO A 146 -36.64 -16.50 -18.19
N GLN A 147 -36.99 -17.59 -17.60
CA GLN A 147 -37.41 -18.75 -18.35
C GLN A 147 -38.70 -18.45 -19.09
#